data_9c0016cf8f956bf2347c389ef38198e0
#
_entry.id   9c0016cf8f956bf2347c389ef38198e0
#
_cell.length_a   1.000
_cell.length_b   1.000
_cell.length_c   1.000
_cell.angle_alpha   90.00
_cell.angle_beta   90.00
_cell.angle_gamma   90.00
#
_symmetry.space_group_name_H-M   'P 1'
#
loop_
_entity.id
_entity.type
_entity.pdbx_description
1 polymer ?
#
loop_
_entity_poly.entity_id
_entity_poly.type
_entity_poly.pdbx_seq_one_letter_code
_entity_poly.pdbx_strand_id
1 'polypeptide(L)'
;MIRIALLGCGEHSRISHATPLARYAALNPGVIELVAACDLELTRAQEFCNQFGFARAYSDAESMLSKEQVDGCVCVMPMNSIVSMAIMLLERKIPCAFEKPLGISSAEAEKLGLVARETQTAHMVSVNRRFMPFLTEAKSWATAIGPIQYIRATQVRHGRNERDFIWSTAIHALDALRHIGGEIISFDADVYRQAELSTLWYGVSIRFENGTRGRLEVMPTAGMVEESYELLGEGFRAQVLAGSGPQRSLRCWQNGELKLEKTSSETEAEDLRNGAYEEVVEFVRALKTGTPPRPSVEDILPSARICFAISESATRQVEASA
;
A
#
# COMPACT_ATOMS: atom_id res chain seq x y z
N MET A 1 -20.11 14.15 12.95
CA MET A 1 -18.65 13.99 13.06
C MET A 1 -18.37 12.50 13.05
N ILE A 2 -17.45 12.05 12.19
CA ILE A 2 -17.13 10.62 11.99
C ILE A 2 -16.10 10.21 13.06
N ARG A 3 -16.38 9.15 13.82
CA ARG A 3 -15.53 8.69 14.93
C ARG A 3 -14.61 7.59 14.46
N ILE A 4 -13.30 7.88 14.48
CA ILE A 4 -12.25 6.99 14.00
C ILE A 4 -11.43 6.47 15.19
N ALA A 5 -11.29 5.15 15.25
CA ALA A 5 -10.36 4.46 16.16
C ALA A 5 -9.14 3.93 15.39
N LEU A 6 -8.04 3.70 16.13
CA LEU A 6 -6.80 3.14 15.58
C LEU A 6 -6.36 1.95 16.42
N LEU A 7 -6.06 0.83 15.75
CA LEU A 7 -5.50 -0.39 16.32
C LEU A 7 -4.04 -0.56 15.88
N GLY A 8 -3.15 -0.68 16.85
CA GLY A 8 -1.70 -0.78 16.64
C GLY A 8 -1.01 0.57 16.61
N CYS A 9 -0.21 0.85 17.64
CA CYS A 9 0.51 2.11 17.85
C CYS A 9 2.03 1.95 17.64
N GLY A 10 2.43 1.19 16.60
CA GLY A 10 3.83 1.01 16.22
C GLY A 10 4.37 2.16 15.35
N GLU A 11 5.66 2.08 15.01
CA GLU A 11 6.32 3.12 14.22
C GLU A 11 5.71 3.28 12.82
N HIS A 12 5.35 2.19 12.15
CA HIS A 12 4.67 2.26 10.86
C HIS A 12 3.31 2.96 10.97
N SER A 13 2.54 2.64 12.01
CA SER A 13 1.26 3.30 12.30
C SER A 13 1.44 4.80 12.54
N ARG A 14 2.49 5.17 13.27
CA ARG A 14 2.84 6.57 13.56
C ARG A 14 3.00 7.37 12.27
N ILE A 15 3.85 6.88 11.36
CA ILE A 15 4.24 7.61 10.14
C ILE A 15 3.13 7.58 9.09
N SER A 16 2.53 6.39 8.86
CA SER A 16 1.68 6.16 7.69
C SER A 16 0.18 6.32 7.96
N HIS A 17 -0.24 6.34 9.24
CA HIS A 17 -1.67 6.40 9.57
C HIS A 17 -2.03 7.48 10.59
N ALA A 18 -1.39 7.51 11.76
CA ALA A 18 -1.73 8.49 12.81
C ALA A 18 -1.38 9.92 12.39
N THR A 19 -0.22 10.13 11.76
CA THR A 19 0.18 11.45 11.24
C THR A 19 -0.81 11.99 10.21
N PRO A 20 -1.15 11.25 9.12
CA PRO A 20 -2.14 11.74 8.15
C PRO A 20 -3.55 11.87 8.73
N LEU A 21 -3.99 11.02 9.67
CA LEU A 21 -5.27 11.19 10.36
C LEU A 21 -5.32 12.49 11.18
N ALA A 22 -4.29 12.76 11.98
CA ALA A 22 -4.19 14.00 12.76
C ALA A 22 -4.14 15.23 11.85
N ARG A 23 -3.40 15.16 10.75
CA ARG A 23 -3.37 16.20 9.71
C ARG A 23 -4.75 16.44 9.12
N TYR A 24 -5.45 15.37 8.74
CA TYR A 24 -6.79 15.48 8.18
C TYR A 24 -7.76 16.13 9.18
N ALA A 25 -7.73 15.73 10.45
CA ALA A 25 -8.56 16.31 11.51
C ALA A 25 -8.28 17.82 11.69
N ALA A 26 -6.99 18.20 11.66
CA ALA A 26 -6.58 19.61 11.81
C ALA A 26 -7.01 20.47 10.61
N LEU A 27 -6.90 19.94 9.38
CA LEU A 27 -7.27 20.67 8.16
C LEU A 27 -8.79 20.68 7.92
N ASN A 28 -9.55 19.76 8.53
CA ASN A 28 -10.99 19.61 8.35
C ASN A 28 -11.71 19.57 9.71
N PRO A 29 -11.71 20.66 10.48
CA PRO A 29 -12.29 20.68 11.82
C PRO A 29 -13.77 20.31 11.80
N GLY A 30 -14.19 19.43 12.73
CA GLY A 30 -15.57 18.96 12.85
C GLY A 30 -15.97 17.85 11.88
N VAL A 31 -15.10 17.39 10.97
CA VAL A 31 -15.39 16.27 10.06
C VAL A 31 -15.14 14.93 10.73
N ILE A 32 -13.98 14.74 11.33
CA ILE A 32 -13.64 13.51 12.07
C ILE A 32 -13.29 13.80 13.52
N GLU A 33 -13.46 12.79 14.37
CA GLU A 33 -13.00 12.73 15.74
C GLU A 33 -12.14 11.48 15.92
N LEU A 34 -10.94 11.65 16.47
CA LEU A 34 -10.05 10.54 16.81
C LEU A 34 -10.40 10.04 18.21
N VAL A 35 -11.30 9.05 18.28
CA VAL A 35 -11.93 8.65 19.55
C VAL A 35 -11.06 7.77 20.43
N ALA A 36 -10.29 6.87 19.83
CA ALA A 36 -9.47 5.93 20.61
C ALA A 36 -8.25 5.42 19.83
N ALA A 37 -7.16 5.18 20.55
CA ALA A 37 -6.01 4.40 20.09
C ALA A 37 -5.82 3.17 20.99
N CYS A 38 -5.49 2.02 20.38
CA CYS A 38 -5.29 0.76 21.09
C CYS A 38 -3.97 0.10 20.69
N ASP A 39 -3.20 -0.33 21.68
CA ASP A 39 -2.01 -1.17 21.53
C ASP A 39 -1.89 -2.10 22.73
N LEU A 40 -1.33 -3.29 22.58
CA LEU A 40 -1.09 -4.21 23.70
C LEU A 40 -0.30 -3.55 24.83
N GLU A 41 0.58 -2.61 24.51
CA GLU A 41 1.27 -1.75 25.46
C GLU A 41 0.48 -0.45 25.65
N LEU A 42 -0.27 -0.35 26.76
CA LEU A 42 -1.10 0.82 27.07
C LEU A 42 -0.33 2.14 27.02
N THR A 43 0.93 2.15 27.47
CA THR A 43 1.80 3.34 27.42
C THR A 43 1.98 3.85 25.99
N ARG A 44 2.14 2.96 25.02
CA ARG A 44 2.28 3.30 23.61
C ARG A 44 0.98 3.89 23.05
N ALA A 45 -0.18 3.34 23.43
CA ALA A 45 -1.48 3.92 23.07
C ALA A 45 -1.68 5.31 23.71
N GLN A 46 -1.22 5.53 24.96
CA GLN A 46 -1.26 6.84 25.63
C GLN A 46 -0.38 7.88 24.92
N GLU A 47 0.82 7.48 24.48
CA GLU A 47 1.70 8.34 23.69
C GLU A 47 1.03 8.77 22.37
N PHE A 48 0.34 7.85 21.70
CA PHE A 48 -0.43 8.16 20.47
C PHE A 48 -1.58 9.13 20.75
N CYS A 49 -2.30 8.96 21.85
CA CYS A 49 -3.33 9.92 22.28
C CYS A 49 -2.76 11.32 22.46
N ASN A 50 -1.65 11.44 23.17
CA ASN A 50 -1.01 12.72 23.44
C ASN A 50 -0.45 13.38 22.17
N GLN A 51 0.13 12.57 21.26
CA GLN A 51 0.80 13.09 20.08
C GLN A 51 -0.15 13.43 18.94
N PHE A 52 -1.19 12.62 18.74
CA PHE A 52 -2.07 12.68 17.57
C PHE A 52 -3.49 13.14 17.87
N GLY A 53 -3.83 13.32 19.16
CA GLY A 53 -5.13 13.83 19.57
C GLY A 53 -6.23 12.79 19.66
N PHE A 54 -5.90 11.48 19.81
CA PHE A 54 -6.90 10.47 20.17
C PHE A 54 -7.40 10.70 21.59
N ALA A 55 -8.71 10.59 21.78
CA ALA A 55 -9.33 10.95 23.08
C ALA A 55 -9.03 9.95 24.20
N ARG A 56 -8.93 8.65 23.89
CA ARG A 56 -8.75 7.58 24.90
C ARG A 56 -7.79 6.50 24.43
N ALA A 57 -7.02 5.95 25.38
CA ALA A 57 -6.08 4.86 25.17
C ALA A 57 -6.62 3.54 25.71
N TYR A 58 -6.41 2.46 24.97
CA TYR A 58 -6.80 1.10 25.34
C TYR A 58 -5.63 0.13 25.15
N SER A 59 -5.62 -0.94 25.98
CA SER A 59 -4.69 -2.08 25.80
C SER A 59 -5.35 -3.33 25.21
N ASP A 60 -6.66 -3.28 25.00
CA ASP A 60 -7.46 -4.39 24.47
C ASP A 60 -8.48 -3.89 23.46
N ALA A 61 -8.44 -4.48 22.27
CA ALA A 61 -9.30 -4.07 21.15
C ALA A 61 -10.79 -4.34 21.42
N GLU A 62 -11.12 -5.46 22.06
CA GLU A 62 -12.48 -5.83 22.41
C GLU A 62 -13.09 -4.81 23.39
N SER A 63 -12.31 -4.45 24.42
CA SER A 63 -12.70 -3.43 25.39
C SER A 63 -12.89 -2.07 24.71
N MET A 64 -12.01 -1.67 23.79
CA MET A 64 -12.16 -0.44 23.04
C MET A 64 -13.44 -0.44 22.20
N LEU A 65 -13.64 -1.46 21.37
CA LEU A 65 -14.78 -1.54 20.47
C LEU A 65 -16.14 -1.72 21.17
N SER A 66 -16.12 -2.22 22.43
CA SER A 66 -17.33 -2.33 23.24
C SER A 66 -17.72 -1.04 23.94
N LYS A 67 -16.76 -0.17 24.23
CA LYS A 67 -16.97 1.08 24.99
C LYS A 67 -17.09 2.31 24.12
N GLU A 68 -16.48 2.25 22.91
CA GLU A 68 -16.48 3.38 21.99
C GLU A 68 -17.50 3.17 20.88
N GLN A 69 -18.12 4.25 20.48
CA GLN A 69 -18.86 4.28 19.22
C GLN A 69 -17.89 4.61 18.10
N VAL A 70 -17.61 3.65 17.21
CA VAL A 70 -16.63 3.73 16.15
C VAL A 70 -17.36 3.68 14.80
N ASP A 71 -17.20 4.72 13.98
CA ASP A 71 -17.75 4.76 12.62
C ASP A 71 -16.74 4.21 11.59
N GLY A 72 -15.44 4.20 11.95
CA GLY A 72 -14.37 3.61 11.16
C GLY A 72 -13.14 3.27 12.00
N CYS A 73 -12.46 2.18 11.66
CA CYS A 73 -11.26 1.72 12.36
C CYS A 73 -10.07 1.60 11.42
N VAL A 74 -8.95 2.22 11.77
CA VAL A 74 -7.67 2.01 11.08
C VAL A 74 -6.89 0.94 11.83
N CYS A 75 -6.49 -0.14 11.14
CA CYS A 75 -5.88 -1.32 11.73
C CYS A 75 -4.47 -1.55 11.17
N VAL A 76 -3.46 -1.42 12.02
CA VAL A 76 -2.04 -1.52 11.68
C VAL A 76 -1.36 -2.53 12.59
N MET A 77 -1.40 -3.78 12.19
CA MET A 77 -0.94 -4.90 13.00
C MET A 77 0.30 -5.57 12.39
N PRO A 78 1.08 -6.32 13.18
CA PRO A 78 2.09 -7.23 12.62
C PRO A 78 1.49 -8.21 11.60
N MET A 79 2.28 -8.63 10.60
CA MET A 79 1.84 -9.47 9.48
C MET A 79 1.11 -10.75 9.91
N ASN A 80 1.51 -11.36 11.03
CA ASN A 80 0.91 -12.58 11.57
C ASN A 80 -0.42 -12.36 12.30
N SER A 81 -0.85 -11.13 12.53
CA SER A 81 -2.09 -10.80 13.24
C SER A 81 -3.03 -9.89 12.45
N ILE A 82 -2.58 -9.31 11.33
CA ILE A 82 -3.40 -8.37 10.55
C ILE A 82 -4.68 -9.02 10.02
N VAL A 83 -4.59 -10.25 9.51
CA VAL A 83 -5.75 -10.96 8.93
C VAL A 83 -6.80 -11.28 9.99
N SER A 84 -6.39 -11.79 11.14
CA SER A 84 -7.33 -12.10 12.24
C SER A 84 -8.03 -10.86 12.75
N MET A 85 -7.32 -9.75 12.86
CA MET A 85 -7.90 -8.48 13.30
C MET A 85 -8.82 -7.88 12.22
N ALA A 86 -8.44 -7.94 10.95
CA ALA A 86 -9.28 -7.50 9.84
C ALA A 86 -10.59 -8.32 9.78
N ILE A 87 -10.51 -9.64 9.89
CA ILE A 87 -11.68 -10.53 9.94
C ILE A 87 -12.60 -10.13 11.10
N MET A 88 -12.05 -9.94 12.29
CA MET A 88 -12.84 -9.52 13.47
C MET A 88 -13.60 -8.21 13.23
N LEU A 89 -12.96 -7.21 12.61
CA LEU A 89 -13.62 -5.94 12.27
C LEU A 89 -14.73 -6.13 11.22
N LEU A 90 -14.46 -6.92 10.17
CA LEU A 90 -15.42 -7.21 9.11
C LEU A 90 -16.66 -7.95 9.64
N GLU A 91 -16.48 -8.98 10.46
CA GLU A 91 -17.57 -9.74 11.08
C GLU A 91 -18.42 -8.89 12.04
N ARG A 92 -17.80 -7.91 12.72
CA ARG A 92 -18.49 -6.94 13.57
C ARG A 92 -19.15 -5.81 12.81
N LYS A 93 -19.07 -5.80 11.49
CA LYS A 93 -19.62 -4.73 10.64
C LYS A 93 -19.02 -3.34 10.93
N ILE A 94 -17.76 -3.30 11.35
CA ILE A 94 -17.03 -2.06 11.59
C ILE A 94 -16.29 -1.68 10.30
N PRO A 95 -16.63 -0.56 9.64
CA PRO A 95 -15.87 -0.08 8.48
C PRO A 95 -14.39 0.08 8.82
N CYS A 96 -13.48 -0.43 7.98
CA CYS A 96 -12.07 -0.43 8.34
C CYS A 96 -11.11 -0.18 7.16
N ALA A 97 -9.99 0.47 7.47
CA ALA A 97 -8.81 0.50 6.64
C ALA A 97 -7.71 -0.32 7.35
N PHE A 98 -7.10 -1.27 6.67
CA PHE A 98 -6.05 -2.09 7.27
C PHE A 98 -4.85 -2.28 6.35
N GLU A 99 -3.70 -2.50 7.00
CA GLU A 99 -2.43 -2.66 6.32
C GLU A 99 -2.33 -3.96 5.51
N LYS A 100 -1.54 -3.89 4.44
CA LYS A 100 -1.03 -5.07 3.73
C LYS A 100 0.00 -5.82 4.63
N PRO A 101 0.34 -7.07 4.36
CA PRO A 101 -0.20 -7.96 3.32
C PRO A 101 -1.57 -8.52 3.69
N LEU A 102 -2.26 -9.13 2.71
CA LEU A 102 -3.54 -9.82 2.96
C LEU A 102 -3.38 -11.17 3.70
N GLY A 103 -2.22 -11.44 4.26
CA GLY A 103 -1.86 -12.64 4.99
C GLY A 103 -0.41 -13.04 4.73
N ILE A 104 0.05 -14.05 5.45
CA ILE A 104 1.39 -14.65 5.30
C ILE A 104 1.37 -15.88 4.38
N SER A 105 0.23 -16.21 3.82
CA SER A 105 0.03 -17.30 2.87
C SER A 105 -1.13 -17.01 1.93
N SER A 106 -1.14 -17.68 0.78
CA SER A 106 -2.26 -17.64 -0.16
C SER A 106 -3.57 -18.05 0.50
N ALA A 107 -3.56 -19.05 1.38
CA ALA A 107 -4.75 -19.51 2.09
C ALA A 107 -5.36 -18.44 3.02
N GLU A 108 -4.53 -17.68 3.72
CA GLU A 108 -5.00 -16.56 4.55
C GLU A 108 -5.58 -15.43 3.70
N ALA A 109 -4.94 -15.09 2.58
CA ALA A 109 -5.46 -14.08 1.67
C ALA A 109 -6.83 -14.48 1.08
N GLU A 110 -6.99 -15.74 0.68
CA GLU A 110 -8.29 -16.27 0.20
C GLU A 110 -9.35 -16.27 1.30
N LYS A 111 -9.00 -16.65 2.52
CA LYS A 111 -9.90 -16.60 3.68
C LYS A 111 -10.39 -15.20 3.93
N LEU A 112 -9.48 -14.22 3.93
CA LEU A 112 -9.84 -12.80 4.10
C LEU A 112 -10.76 -12.33 2.96
N GLY A 113 -10.49 -12.73 1.72
CA GLY A 113 -11.33 -12.44 0.56
C GLY A 113 -12.74 -13.03 0.67
N LEU A 114 -12.87 -14.25 1.21
CA LEU A 114 -14.17 -14.88 1.48
C LEU A 114 -14.95 -14.09 2.52
N VAL A 115 -14.35 -13.79 3.68
CA VAL A 115 -15.00 -13.05 4.76
C VAL A 115 -15.40 -11.65 4.31
N ALA A 116 -14.56 -10.96 3.54
CA ALA A 116 -14.87 -9.64 3.00
C ALA A 116 -16.14 -9.68 2.12
N ARG A 117 -16.26 -10.68 1.24
CA ARG A 117 -17.45 -10.88 0.40
C ARG A 117 -18.69 -11.26 1.20
N GLU A 118 -18.58 -12.13 2.19
CA GLU A 118 -19.71 -12.58 3.01
C GLU A 118 -20.22 -11.48 3.92
N THR A 119 -19.33 -10.70 4.49
CA THR A 119 -19.70 -9.64 5.41
C THR A 119 -20.23 -8.38 4.72
N GLN A 120 -19.79 -8.08 3.51
CA GLN A 120 -20.11 -6.84 2.77
C GLN A 120 -19.80 -5.57 3.59
N THR A 121 -18.91 -5.66 4.58
CA THR A 121 -18.51 -4.53 5.40
C THR A 121 -17.62 -3.60 4.59
N ALA A 122 -17.85 -2.31 4.67
CA ALA A 122 -17.02 -1.32 3.99
C ALA A 122 -15.56 -1.41 4.48
N HIS A 123 -14.63 -1.64 3.58
CA HIS A 123 -13.22 -1.80 3.94
C HIS A 123 -12.27 -1.39 2.81
N MET A 124 -11.06 -1.01 3.17
CA MET A 124 -9.96 -0.81 2.23
C MET A 124 -8.66 -1.40 2.76
N VAL A 125 -7.79 -1.74 1.82
CA VAL A 125 -6.42 -2.18 2.08
C VAL A 125 -5.46 -1.03 1.82
N SER A 126 -4.55 -0.77 2.75
CA SER A 126 -3.54 0.28 2.59
C SER A 126 -2.45 -0.14 1.61
N VAL A 127 -2.54 0.39 0.40
CA VAL A 127 -1.55 0.28 -0.68
C VAL A 127 -1.30 1.66 -1.29
N ASN A 128 -0.65 2.48 -0.52
CA ASN A 128 -0.50 3.93 -0.74
C ASN A 128 0.08 4.33 -2.10
N ARG A 129 0.73 3.41 -2.86
CA ARG A 129 1.23 3.72 -4.21
C ARG A 129 0.11 4.06 -5.19
N ARG A 130 -1.11 3.54 -5.00
CA ARG A 130 -2.28 3.94 -5.79
C ARG A 130 -2.66 5.41 -5.61
N PHE A 131 -2.28 6.01 -4.49
CA PHE A 131 -2.59 7.37 -4.08
C PHE A 131 -1.40 8.33 -4.16
N MET A 132 -0.23 7.84 -4.54
CA MET A 132 0.98 8.66 -4.64
C MET A 132 0.79 9.77 -5.69
N PRO A 133 0.90 11.07 -5.32
CA PRO A 133 0.52 12.18 -6.20
C PRO A 133 1.21 12.15 -7.56
N PHE A 134 2.53 11.98 -7.59
CA PHE A 134 3.26 11.95 -8.86
C PHE A 134 2.93 10.74 -9.73
N LEU A 135 2.62 9.59 -9.13
CA LEU A 135 2.23 8.40 -9.89
C LEU A 135 0.81 8.54 -10.47
N THR A 136 -0.11 9.11 -9.70
CA THR A 136 -1.46 9.43 -10.14
C THR A 136 -1.44 10.47 -11.27
N GLU A 137 -0.63 11.53 -11.14
CA GLU A 137 -0.47 12.55 -12.17
C GLU A 137 0.18 11.97 -13.44
N ALA A 138 1.22 11.14 -13.31
CA ALA A 138 1.86 10.45 -14.42
C ALA A 138 0.86 9.59 -15.21
N LYS A 139 0.03 8.81 -14.50
CA LYS A 139 -1.02 7.99 -15.10
C LYS A 139 -2.02 8.86 -15.85
N SER A 140 -2.53 9.91 -15.22
CA SER A 140 -3.51 10.83 -15.82
C SER A 140 -2.95 11.52 -17.06
N TRP A 141 -1.70 12.01 -16.98
CA TRP A 141 -1.03 12.66 -18.08
C TRP A 141 -0.81 11.70 -19.27
N ALA A 142 -0.30 10.49 -18.99
CA ALA A 142 -0.04 9.50 -20.03
C ALA A 142 -1.33 9.05 -20.75
N THR A 143 -2.38 8.74 -19.96
CA THR A 143 -3.66 8.27 -20.53
C THR A 143 -4.42 9.34 -21.32
N ALA A 144 -4.16 10.62 -21.04
CA ALA A 144 -4.71 11.73 -21.84
C ALA A 144 -4.08 11.84 -23.24
N ILE A 145 -2.89 11.27 -23.45
CA ILE A 145 -2.20 11.29 -24.75
C ILE A 145 -2.57 10.05 -25.56
N GLY A 146 -2.57 8.87 -24.92
CA GLY A 146 -2.86 7.62 -25.62
C GLY A 146 -2.74 6.39 -24.70
N PRO A 147 -2.88 5.19 -25.28
CA PRO A 147 -2.77 3.95 -24.51
C PRO A 147 -1.33 3.75 -24.00
N ILE A 148 -1.21 3.38 -22.73
CA ILE A 148 0.08 2.95 -22.18
C ILE A 148 0.39 1.57 -22.76
N GLN A 149 1.55 1.43 -23.42
CA GLN A 149 1.97 0.20 -24.07
C GLN A 149 2.97 -0.61 -23.23
N TYR A 150 3.76 0.09 -22.40
CA TYR A 150 4.75 -0.53 -21.54
C TYR A 150 4.83 0.21 -20.21
N ILE A 151 4.95 -0.58 -19.11
CA ILE A 151 5.11 -0.04 -17.76
C ILE A 151 6.30 -0.74 -17.09
N ARG A 152 7.17 0.04 -16.47
CA ARG A 152 8.27 -0.50 -15.65
C ARG A 152 8.19 0.03 -14.24
N ALA A 153 8.45 -0.85 -13.26
CA ALA A 153 8.69 -0.46 -11.88
C ALA A 153 9.99 -1.08 -11.38
N THR A 154 10.76 -0.31 -10.62
CA THR A 154 11.95 -0.78 -9.93
C THR A 154 11.79 -0.46 -8.44
N GLN A 155 11.97 -1.46 -7.59
CA GLN A 155 11.93 -1.31 -6.14
C GLN A 155 13.25 -1.76 -5.53
N VAL A 156 14.06 -0.80 -5.14
CA VAL A 156 15.37 -0.99 -4.52
C VAL A 156 15.26 -0.71 -3.03
N ARG A 157 15.89 -1.54 -2.21
CA ARG A 157 15.98 -1.34 -0.76
C ARG A 157 17.41 -1.55 -0.26
N HIS A 158 17.62 -1.20 1.00
CA HIS A 158 18.87 -1.42 1.72
C HIS A 158 18.61 -2.31 2.93
N GLY A 159 19.40 -3.39 3.05
CA GLY A 159 19.42 -4.23 4.24
C GLY A 159 18.13 -5.00 4.55
N ARG A 160 17.25 -5.23 3.55
CA ARG A 160 16.03 -6.01 3.70
C ARG A 160 16.32 -7.46 3.37
N ASN A 161 16.52 -8.28 4.40
CA ASN A 161 16.99 -9.67 4.28
C ASN A 161 15.88 -10.72 4.48
N GLU A 162 14.64 -10.31 4.54
CA GLU A 162 13.49 -11.21 4.69
C GLU A 162 13.16 -11.93 3.38
N ARG A 163 12.92 -13.24 3.46
CA ARG A 163 12.53 -14.08 2.31
C ARG A 163 11.15 -13.76 1.74
N ASP A 164 10.30 -13.19 2.54
CA ASP A 164 8.93 -12.83 2.23
C ASP A 164 8.79 -11.44 1.57
N PHE A 165 9.89 -10.77 1.25
CA PHE A 165 9.90 -9.42 0.71
C PHE A 165 8.99 -9.25 -0.52
N ILE A 166 8.89 -10.27 -1.38
CA ILE A 166 8.08 -10.19 -2.61
C ILE A 166 6.58 -9.97 -2.32
N TRP A 167 6.02 -10.68 -1.35
CA TRP A 167 4.60 -10.53 -1.00
C TRP A 167 4.35 -9.58 0.19
N SER A 168 5.34 -9.37 1.05
CA SER A 168 5.20 -8.48 2.21
C SER A 168 5.42 -7.01 1.88
N THR A 169 6.35 -6.72 0.95
CA THR A 169 6.75 -5.34 0.62
C THR A 169 6.62 -5.04 -0.87
N ALA A 170 7.07 -5.92 -1.77
CA ALA A 170 7.04 -5.64 -3.20
C ALA A 170 5.62 -5.71 -3.80
N ILE A 171 4.65 -6.20 -3.05
CA ILE A 171 3.22 -6.10 -3.39
C ILE A 171 2.81 -4.65 -3.72
N HIS A 172 3.39 -3.64 -3.08
CA HIS A 172 3.12 -2.24 -3.40
C HIS A 172 3.45 -1.89 -4.84
N ALA A 173 4.64 -2.31 -5.32
CA ALA A 173 5.08 -2.02 -6.69
C ALA A 173 4.31 -2.87 -7.72
N LEU A 174 4.07 -4.16 -7.42
CA LEU A 174 3.26 -5.03 -8.29
C LEU A 174 1.82 -4.52 -8.42
N ASP A 175 1.22 -4.15 -7.30
CA ASP A 175 -0.14 -3.61 -7.28
C ASP A 175 -0.26 -2.26 -8.00
N ALA A 176 0.74 -1.39 -7.86
CA ALA A 176 0.81 -0.15 -8.62
C ALA A 176 0.87 -0.41 -10.14
N LEU A 177 1.68 -1.38 -10.59
CA LEU A 177 1.72 -1.79 -11.99
C LEU A 177 0.36 -2.30 -12.46
N ARG A 178 -0.32 -3.15 -11.68
CA ARG A 178 -1.64 -3.66 -11.99
C ARG A 178 -2.69 -2.54 -12.00
N HIS A 179 -2.65 -1.63 -11.05
CA HIS A 179 -3.54 -0.46 -11.00
C HIS A 179 -3.41 0.46 -12.23
N ILE A 180 -2.20 0.59 -12.78
CA ILE A 180 -1.93 1.43 -13.95
C ILE A 180 -2.19 0.68 -15.25
N GLY A 181 -1.69 -0.56 -15.37
CA GLY A 181 -1.69 -1.34 -16.61
C GLY A 181 -2.96 -2.15 -16.84
N GLY A 182 -3.77 -2.37 -15.81
CA GLY A 182 -4.94 -3.26 -15.87
C GLY A 182 -4.67 -4.66 -15.33
N GLU A 183 -5.56 -5.62 -15.61
CA GLU A 183 -5.46 -6.98 -15.09
C GLU A 183 -4.26 -7.72 -15.68
N ILE A 184 -3.51 -8.42 -14.81
CA ILE A 184 -2.36 -9.23 -15.21
C ILE A 184 -2.85 -10.62 -15.59
N ILE A 185 -2.63 -11.03 -16.84
CA ILE A 185 -3.04 -12.35 -17.36
C ILE A 185 -1.92 -13.39 -17.35
N SER A 186 -0.66 -12.96 -17.35
CA SER A 186 0.49 -13.84 -17.20
C SER A 186 1.73 -13.08 -16.74
N PHE A 187 2.62 -13.79 -16.08
CA PHE A 187 3.93 -13.29 -15.69
C PHE A 187 4.98 -14.41 -15.82
N ASP A 188 6.24 -13.97 -15.97
CA ASP A 188 7.42 -14.81 -15.93
C ASP A 188 8.44 -14.18 -14.98
N ALA A 189 8.92 -14.94 -13.99
CA ALA A 189 9.77 -14.44 -12.92
C ALA A 189 11.15 -15.09 -12.95
N ASP A 190 12.16 -14.29 -13.25
CA ASP A 190 13.57 -14.64 -13.04
C ASP A 190 13.96 -14.35 -11.60
N VAL A 191 14.64 -15.28 -10.96
CA VAL A 191 15.14 -15.12 -9.61
C VAL A 191 16.66 -15.04 -9.64
N TYR A 192 17.19 -13.91 -9.22
CA TYR A 192 18.63 -13.71 -9.10
C TYR A 192 19.07 -14.06 -7.67
N ARG A 193 19.91 -15.06 -7.52
CA ARG A 193 20.52 -15.44 -6.25
C ARG A 193 21.94 -14.89 -6.17
N GLN A 194 22.23 -14.05 -5.18
CA GLN A 194 23.59 -13.87 -4.75
C GLN A 194 23.92 -14.98 -3.73
N ALA A 195 24.98 -15.73 -3.98
CA ALA A 195 25.33 -16.95 -3.25
C ALA A 195 25.49 -16.78 -1.71
N GLU A 196 25.67 -15.55 -1.24
CA GLU A 196 25.91 -15.22 0.16
C GLU A 196 24.73 -14.51 0.84
N LEU A 197 23.64 -14.15 0.10
CA LEU A 197 22.49 -13.43 0.64
C LEU A 197 21.28 -14.38 0.77
N SER A 198 20.64 -14.34 1.93
CA SER A 198 19.40 -15.09 2.18
C SER A 198 18.20 -14.54 1.39
N THR A 199 18.34 -13.36 0.79
CA THR A 199 17.26 -12.62 0.13
C THR A 199 17.40 -12.74 -1.39
N LEU A 200 16.27 -12.95 -2.05
CA LEU A 200 16.20 -13.09 -3.50
C LEU A 200 15.95 -11.73 -4.16
N TRP A 201 16.59 -11.51 -5.29
CA TRP A 201 16.26 -10.45 -6.23
C TRP A 201 15.37 -11.03 -7.31
N TYR A 202 14.41 -10.24 -7.79
CA TYR A 202 13.42 -10.68 -8.75
C TYR A 202 13.38 -9.76 -9.97
N GLY A 203 13.30 -10.36 -11.14
CA GLY A 203 12.94 -9.68 -12.38
C GLY A 203 11.66 -10.33 -12.92
N VAL A 204 10.56 -9.59 -12.99
CA VAL A 204 9.25 -10.12 -13.38
C VAL A 204 8.78 -9.46 -14.66
N SER A 205 8.63 -10.26 -15.73
CA SER A 205 8.01 -9.84 -16.98
C SER A 205 6.50 -10.05 -16.88
N ILE A 206 5.71 -9.06 -17.27
CA ILE A 206 4.25 -9.03 -17.05
C ILE A 206 3.52 -8.80 -18.37
N ARG A 207 2.40 -9.49 -18.56
CA ARG A 207 1.43 -9.24 -19.63
C ARG A 207 0.09 -8.86 -19.03
N PHE A 208 -0.46 -7.76 -19.52
CA PHE A 208 -1.76 -7.27 -19.12
C PHE A 208 -2.83 -7.65 -20.16
N GLU A 209 -4.08 -7.76 -19.71
CA GLU A 209 -5.22 -8.16 -20.53
C GLU A 209 -5.43 -7.23 -21.75
N ASN A 210 -5.22 -5.95 -21.57
CA ASN A 210 -5.36 -4.92 -22.62
C ASN A 210 -4.19 -4.88 -23.63
N GLY A 211 -3.24 -5.84 -23.54
CA GLY A 211 -2.06 -5.91 -24.42
C GLY A 211 -0.83 -5.15 -23.92
N THR A 212 -0.94 -4.32 -22.90
CA THR A 212 0.21 -3.67 -22.26
C THR A 212 1.24 -4.71 -21.79
N ARG A 213 2.51 -4.36 -21.82
CA ARG A 213 3.61 -5.15 -21.26
C ARG A 213 4.16 -4.45 -20.04
N GLY A 214 4.75 -5.21 -19.13
CA GLY A 214 5.38 -4.65 -17.94
C GLY A 214 6.62 -5.38 -17.49
N ARG A 215 7.42 -4.68 -16.71
CA ARG A 215 8.59 -5.23 -16.00
C ARG A 215 8.63 -4.72 -14.58
N LEU A 216 8.82 -5.62 -13.62
CA LEU A 216 9.07 -5.30 -12.22
C LEU A 216 10.46 -5.82 -11.84
N GLU A 217 11.31 -4.94 -11.32
CA GLU A 217 12.59 -5.29 -10.72
C GLU A 217 12.52 -5.08 -9.20
N VAL A 218 12.88 -6.09 -8.42
CA VAL A 218 12.86 -6.05 -6.95
C VAL A 218 14.23 -6.43 -6.42
N MET A 219 14.89 -5.48 -5.77
CA MET A 219 16.26 -5.60 -5.27
C MET A 219 16.35 -5.17 -3.79
N PRO A 220 16.00 -6.07 -2.84
CA PRO A 220 15.86 -5.71 -1.42
C PRO A 220 17.15 -5.30 -0.71
N THR A 221 18.32 -5.61 -1.30
CA THR A 221 19.64 -5.41 -0.67
C THR A 221 20.61 -4.61 -1.54
N ALA A 222 20.12 -3.80 -2.47
CA ALA A 222 20.95 -3.08 -3.43
C ALA A 222 21.52 -1.74 -2.93
N GLY A 223 21.56 -1.52 -1.61
CA GLY A 223 22.37 -0.46 -0.98
C GLY A 223 21.68 0.91 -0.84
N MET A 224 20.50 1.12 -1.41
CA MET A 224 19.74 2.36 -1.26
C MET A 224 18.23 2.08 -1.20
N VAL A 225 17.44 3.11 -0.85
CA VAL A 225 15.98 3.02 -0.87
C VAL A 225 15.45 3.88 -2.01
N GLU A 226 15.01 3.22 -3.08
CA GLU A 226 14.47 3.87 -4.27
C GLU A 226 13.28 3.09 -4.83
N GLU A 227 12.30 3.79 -5.31
CA GLU A 227 11.26 3.27 -6.21
C GLU A 227 11.18 4.16 -7.43
N SER A 228 11.05 3.56 -8.61
CA SER A 228 10.81 4.29 -9.83
C SER A 228 9.75 3.61 -10.68
N TYR A 229 9.01 4.43 -11.42
CA TYR A 229 7.98 3.98 -12.35
C TYR A 229 8.17 4.67 -13.69
N GLU A 230 7.99 3.94 -14.78
CA GLU A 230 7.97 4.49 -16.12
C GLU A 230 6.75 4.00 -16.88
N LEU A 231 6.03 4.93 -17.49
CA LEU A 231 4.88 4.70 -18.33
C LEU A 231 5.23 5.14 -19.74
N LEU A 232 5.16 4.22 -20.70
CA LEU A 232 5.56 4.48 -22.09
C LEU A 232 4.41 4.13 -23.03
N GLY A 233 4.23 4.97 -24.04
CA GLY A 233 3.35 4.76 -25.16
C GLY A 233 3.89 5.44 -26.40
N GLU A 234 3.14 5.38 -27.51
CA GLU A 234 3.58 5.99 -28.74
C GLU A 234 3.68 7.52 -28.58
N GLY A 235 4.88 8.05 -28.77
CA GLY A 235 5.16 9.48 -28.67
C GLY A 235 5.21 10.04 -27.25
N PHE A 236 5.13 9.23 -26.20
CA PHE A 236 5.24 9.74 -24.83
C PHE A 236 5.99 8.81 -23.86
N ARG A 237 6.56 9.43 -22.83
CA ARG A 237 7.15 8.78 -21.67
C ARG A 237 6.86 9.60 -20.41
N ALA A 238 6.37 8.97 -19.36
CA ALA A 238 6.32 9.55 -18.02
C ALA A 238 7.26 8.76 -17.10
N GLN A 239 8.06 9.45 -16.31
CA GLN A 239 8.98 8.88 -15.34
C GLN A 239 8.69 9.45 -13.96
N VAL A 240 8.51 8.58 -12.98
CA VAL A 240 8.33 8.93 -11.57
C VAL A 240 9.47 8.34 -10.77
N LEU A 241 10.19 9.18 -10.04
CA LEU A 241 11.10 8.76 -8.98
C LEU A 241 10.38 8.96 -7.65
N ALA A 242 10.14 7.87 -6.93
CA ALA A 242 9.22 7.79 -5.80
C ALA A 242 9.86 7.21 -4.53
N GLY A 243 11.15 7.26 -4.39
CA GLY A 243 11.86 6.70 -3.23
C GLY A 243 11.65 7.49 -1.94
N SER A 244 12.13 6.97 -0.82
CA SER A 244 12.17 7.67 0.48
C SER A 244 13.33 8.66 0.60
N GLY A 245 13.83 9.16 -0.51
CA GLY A 245 14.87 10.18 -0.56
C GLY A 245 14.33 11.59 -0.72
N PRO A 246 15.18 12.60 -0.56
CA PRO A 246 14.79 14.00 -0.71
C PRO A 246 14.33 14.36 -2.14
N GLN A 247 14.71 13.58 -3.13
CA GLN A 247 14.44 13.89 -4.53
C GLN A 247 13.40 12.95 -5.13
N ARG A 248 12.12 13.26 -4.91
CA ARG A 248 11.04 12.68 -5.71
C ARG A 248 10.76 13.58 -6.90
N SER A 249 10.55 12.98 -8.07
CA SER A 249 10.30 13.75 -9.28
C SER A 249 9.32 13.06 -10.21
N LEU A 250 8.62 13.89 -10.98
CA LEU A 250 7.82 13.51 -12.12
C LEU A 250 8.38 14.23 -13.34
N ARG A 251 8.72 13.48 -14.40
CA ARG A 251 9.12 14.02 -15.70
C ARG A 251 8.30 13.38 -16.80
N CYS A 252 7.76 14.19 -17.69
CA CYS A 252 6.94 13.73 -18.79
C CYS A 252 7.44 14.33 -20.11
N TRP A 253 7.68 13.46 -21.07
CA TRP A 253 8.12 13.85 -22.42
C TRP A 253 7.07 13.45 -23.45
N GLN A 254 6.86 14.30 -24.44
CA GLN A 254 6.03 14.02 -25.61
C GLN A 254 6.78 14.45 -26.88
N ASN A 255 6.90 13.52 -27.83
CA ASN A 255 7.59 13.73 -29.11
C ASN A 255 9.02 14.27 -28.95
N GLY A 256 9.76 13.76 -27.94
CA GLY A 256 11.14 14.16 -27.66
C GLY A 256 11.30 15.42 -26.81
N GLU A 257 10.23 16.14 -26.52
CA GLU A 257 10.25 17.36 -25.71
C GLU A 257 9.76 17.12 -24.28
N LEU A 258 10.45 17.69 -23.30
CA LEU A 258 10.01 17.71 -21.91
C LEU A 258 8.78 18.63 -21.76
N LYS A 259 7.64 18.07 -21.38
CA LYS A 259 6.36 18.80 -21.26
C LYS A 259 5.99 19.09 -19.80
N LEU A 260 6.43 18.27 -18.87
CA LEU A 260 6.16 18.43 -17.45
C LEU A 260 7.38 18.00 -16.65
N GLU A 261 7.80 18.82 -15.70
CA GLU A 261 8.79 18.49 -14.69
C GLU A 261 8.34 19.02 -13.34
N LYS A 262 8.30 18.15 -12.35
CA LYS A 262 8.00 18.47 -10.95
C LYS A 262 8.99 17.77 -10.04
N THR A 263 9.36 18.42 -8.96
CA THR A 263 10.19 17.86 -7.90
C THR A 263 9.52 18.18 -6.56
N SER A 264 9.42 17.19 -5.67
CA SER A 264 8.91 17.48 -4.33
C SER A 264 9.90 18.31 -3.52
N SER A 265 9.39 19.17 -2.66
CA SER A 265 10.21 19.88 -1.69
C SER A 265 10.74 18.90 -0.63
N GLU A 266 12.00 19.07 -0.21
CA GLU A 266 12.58 18.31 0.92
C GLU A 266 11.83 18.58 2.24
N THR A 267 11.21 19.75 2.35
CA THR A 267 10.41 20.16 3.52
C THR A 267 8.97 19.69 3.49
N GLU A 268 8.52 19.13 2.37
CA GLU A 268 7.17 18.58 2.26
C GLU A 268 7.03 17.32 3.11
N ALA A 269 5.94 17.22 3.86
CA ALA A 269 5.71 16.11 4.76
C ALA A 269 5.59 14.76 4.00
N GLU A 270 6.14 13.70 4.60
CA GLU A 270 6.22 12.39 3.98
C GLU A 270 4.86 11.81 3.61
N ASP A 271 3.87 11.96 4.46
CA ASP A 271 2.50 11.49 4.25
C ASP A 271 1.81 12.14 3.03
N LEU A 272 2.15 13.38 2.69
CA LEU A 272 1.66 14.06 1.49
C LEU A 272 2.35 13.55 0.21
N ARG A 273 3.62 13.16 0.31
CA ARG A 273 4.42 12.71 -0.84
C ARG A 273 4.20 11.26 -1.21
N ASN A 274 3.90 10.41 -0.22
CA ASN A 274 3.85 8.96 -0.39
C ASN A 274 2.44 8.39 -0.61
N GLY A 275 1.40 9.25 -0.58
CA GLY A 275 0.01 8.86 -0.77
C GLY A 275 -0.74 8.45 0.50
N ALA A 276 -0.11 8.46 1.68
CA ALA A 276 -0.77 8.07 2.93
C ALA A 276 -1.87 9.05 3.35
N TYR A 277 -1.68 10.35 3.10
CA TYR A 277 -2.74 11.34 3.35
C TYR A 277 -3.95 11.11 2.44
N GLU A 278 -3.72 10.82 1.17
CA GLU A 278 -4.79 10.57 0.20
C GLU A 278 -5.57 9.27 0.51
N GLU A 279 -4.92 8.26 1.12
CA GLU A 279 -5.62 7.08 1.65
C GLU A 279 -6.61 7.47 2.76
N VAL A 280 -6.20 8.35 3.68
CA VAL A 280 -7.10 8.88 4.72
C VAL A 280 -8.25 9.67 4.11
N VAL A 281 -7.99 10.51 3.11
CA VAL A 281 -9.02 11.26 2.38
C VAL A 281 -10.04 10.31 1.78
N GLU A 282 -9.61 9.24 1.12
CA GLU A 282 -10.50 8.23 0.52
C GLU A 282 -11.30 7.50 1.59
N PHE A 283 -10.69 7.06 2.68
CA PHE A 283 -11.38 6.36 3.75
C PHE A 283 -12.46 7.24 4.40
N VAL A 284 -12.13 8.48 4.74
CA VAL A 284 -13.09 9.44 5.32
C VAL A 284 -14.19 9.80 4.33
N ARG A 285 -13.87 9.98 3.04
CA ARG A 285 -14.85 10.18 1.97
C ARG A 285 -15.86 9.03 1.96
N ALA A 286 -15.40 7.81 2.00
CA ALA A 286 -16.22 6.62 1.98
C ALA A 286 -17.15 6.55 3.19
N LEU A 287 -16.63 6.76 4.39
CA LEU A 287 -17.44 6.82 5.62
C LEU A 287 -18.49 7.92 5.58
N LYS A 288 -18.15 9.08 5.01
CA LYS A 288 -19.08 10.23 4.88
C LYS A 288 -20.21 9.97 3.88
N THR A 289 -19.91 9.31 2.77
CA THR A 289 -20.87 9.13 1.66
C THR A 289 -21.61 7.80 1.72
N GLY A 290 -21.17 6.85 2.57
CA GLY A 290 -21.69 5.49 2.60
C GLY A 290 -21.29 4.64 1.37
N THR A 291 -20.38 5.14 0.52
CA THR A 291 -19.87 4.37 -0.63
C THR A 291 -18.65 3.56 -0.19
N PRO A 292 -18.49 2.30 -0.64
CA PRO A 292 -17.33 1.49 -0.25
C PRO A 292 -16.00 2.18 -0.61
N PRO A 293 -15.03 2.21 0.30
CA PRO A 293 -13.71 2.75 0.00
C PRO A 293 -12.92 1.81 -0.93
N ARG A 294 -11.94 2.37 -1.63
CA ARG A 294 -11.06 1.63 -2.53
C ARG A 294 -9.59 1.91 -2.22
N PRO A 295 -8.68 0.92 -2.41
CA PRO A 295 -8.98 -0.43 -2.90
C PRO A 295 -9.50 -1.37 -1.80
N SER A 296 -10.43 -2.25 -2.14
CA SER A 296 -10.93 -3.32 -1.26
C SER A 296 -9.99 -4.53 -1.25
N VAL A 297 -10.32 -5.55 -0.46
CA VAL A 297 -9.63 -6.85 -0.50
C VAL A 297 -9.73 -7.47 -1.89
N GLU A 298 -10.89 -7.41 -2.53
CA GLU A 298 -11.10 -7.93 -3.87
C GLU A 298 -10.21 -7.25 -4.92
N ASP A 299 -9.97 -5.96 -4.74
CA ASP A 299 -9.06 -5.19 -5.63
C ASP A 299 -7.60 -5.62 -5.48
N ILE A 300 -7.17 -6.04 -4.28
CA ILE A 300 -5.76 -6.36 -3.98
C ILE A 300 -5.46 -7.86 -4.05
N LEU A 301 -6.46 -8.70 -3.84
CA LEU A 301 -6.29 -10.16 -3.83
C LEU A 301 -5.60 -10.72 -5.09
N PRO A 302 -5.89 -10.25 -6.32
CA PRO A 302 -5.13 -10.68 -7.51
C PRO A 302 -3.64 -10.34 -7.43
N SER A 303 -3.28 -9.16 -6.91
CA SER A 303 -1.88 -8.77 -6.71
C SER A 303 -1.19 -9.67 -5.67
N ALA A 304 -1.88 -9.99 -4.57
CA ALA A 304 -1.37 -10.90 -3.54
C ALA A 304 -1.14 -12.32 -4.09
N ARG A 305 -2.10 -12.87 -4.87
CA ARG A 305 -1.97 -14.18 -5.54
C ARG A 305 -0.73 -14.26 -6.41
N ILE A 306 -0.47 -13.23 -7.20
CA ILE A 306 0.71 -13.17 -8.07
C ILE A 306 1.99 -13.13 -7.23
N CYS A 307 2.05 -12.32 -6.17
CA CYS A 307 3.21 -12.28 -5.28
C CYS A 307 3.50 -13.63 -4.61
N PHE A 308 2.47 -14.34 -4.13
CA PHE A 308 2.64 -15.69 -3.58
C PHE A 308 3.10 -16.68 -4.64
N ALA A 309 2.53 -16.66 -5.85
CA ALA A 309 2.94 -17.53 -6.94
C ALA A 309 4.40 -17.29 -7.37
N ILE A 310 4.86 -16.03 -7.40
CA ILE A 310 6.27 -15.68 -7.63
C ILE A 310 7.16 -16.27 -6.53
N SER A 311 6.77 -16.12 -5.26
CA SER A 311 7.51 -16.66 -4.11
C SER A 311 7.66 -18.18 -4.16
N GLU A 312 6.58 -18.91 -4.49
CA GLU A 312 6.58 -20.35 -4.65
C GLU A 312 7.44 -20.82 -5.84
N SER A 313 7.36 -20.12 -6.98
CA SER A 313 8.20 -20.40 -8.15
C SER A 313 9.68 -20.18 -7.83
N ALA A 314 10.00 -19.09 -7.13
CA ALA A 314 11.35 -18.76 -6.70
C ALA A 314 11.94 -19.85 -5.79
N THR A 315 11.17 -20.37 -4.85
CA THR A 315 11.60 -21.46 -3.95
C THR A 315 11.99 -22.70 -4.75
N ARG A 316 11.17 -23.11 -5.71
CA ARG A 316 11.46 -24.26 -6.59
C ARG A 316 12.70 -24.05 -7.46
N GLN A 317 12.92 -22.85 -8.00
CA GLN A 317 14.11 -22.53 -8.80
C GLN A 317 15.40 -22.61 -7.95
N VAL A 318 15.36 -22.16 -6.71
CA VAL A 318 16.49 -22.22 -5.78
C VAL A 318 16.81 -23.65 -5.39
N GLU A 319 15.81 -24.48 -5.08
CA GLU A 319 15.97 -25.91 -4.73
C GLU A 319 16.53 -26.72 -5.90
N ALA A 320 16.09 -26.46 -7.12
CA ALA A 320 16.59 -27.14 -8.32
C ALA A 320 18.04 -26.78 -8.69
N SER A 321 18.55 -25.67 -8.17
CA SER A 321 19.92 -25.16 -8.44
C SER A 321 20.91 -25.47 -7.31
N ALA A 322 20.47 -26.09 -6.22
CA ALA A 322 21.27 -26.47 -5.05
C ALA A 322 21.70 -27.93 -5.12
#